data_565d6aab04f461665f31dc79d4edd675
#
_entry.id   565d6aab04f461665f31dc79d4edd675
#
_cell.length_a   1.000
_cell.length_b   1.000
_cell.length_c   1.000
_cell.angle_alpha   90.00
_cell.angle_beta   90.00
_cell.angle_gamma   90.00
#
_symmetry.space_group_name_H-M   'P 1'
#
loop_
_entity.id
_entity.type
_entity.pdbx_description
1 polymer ?
#
loop_
_entity_poly.entity_id
_entity_poly.type
_entity_poly.pdbx_seq_one_letter_code
_entity_poly.pdbx_strand_id
1 'polypeptide(L)'
;MKKRIIISGGGTGGHIYPAITIYKQIMASTDAEVLYVGTEAGLEATLVRKEGIPFESIPAQGLQRHLGLSTLVTLAKTTQSLCKANQIISKFKPDVVIGTGGYVCGPILMAAALRNIPTIIQEQNVIAGVTNKILSRVVKVVAVGYEEAAKYFHKCRRVVYTGNPVRPEVLADTRQEGRDFFHLA
;
A
#
# COMPACT_ATOMS: atom_id res chain seq x y z
N MET A 1 17.44 14.90 -10.89
CA MET A 1 16.00 15.17 -10.63
C MET A 1 15.57 14.33 -9.45
N LYS A 2 14.85 14.91 -8.49
CA LYS A 2 14.29 14.24 -7.33
C LYS A 2 13.25 13.20 -7.76
N LYS A 3 13.34 11.96 -7.26
CA LYS A 3 12.36 10.91 -7.58
C LYS A 3 11.05 11.17 -6.87
N ARG A 4 9.93 10.92 -7.55
CA ARG A 4 8.58 11.15 -7.04
C ARG A 4 7.86 9.82 -6.89
N ILE A 5 7.44 9.52 -5.67
CA ILE A 5 6.92 8.21 -5.30
C ILE A 5 5.54 8.38 -4.67
N ILE A 6 4.56 7.62 -5.14
CA ILE A 6 3.27 7.47 -4.44
C ILE A 6 3.31 6.17 -3.67
N ILE A 7 2.88 6.22 -2.40
CA ILE A 7 2.65 5.05 -1.57
C ILE A 7 1.16 4.98 -1.22
N SER A 8 0.58 3.78 -1.21
CA SER A 8 -0.81 3.56 -0.83
C SER A 8 -0.97 2.27 -0.04
N GLY A 9 -1.74 2.34 1.02
CA GLY A 9 -2.08 1.19 1.87
C GLY A 9 -3.13 1.60 2.88
N GLY A 10 -4.06 0.72 3.22
CA GLY A 10 -5.10 1.13 4.14
C GLY A 10 -6.08 0.04 4.55
N GLY A 11 -7.06 0.46 5.30
CA GLY A 11 -8.09 -0.40 5.87
C GLY A 11 -7.69 -1.09 7.17
N THR A 12 -6.43 -1.48 7.33
CA THR A 12 -5.92 -2.11 8.57
C THR A 12 -4.47 -1.72 8.84
N GLY A 13 -4.03 -1.81 10.10
CA GLY A 13 -2.64 -1.59 10.49
C GLY A 13 -1.66 -2.50 9.74
N GLY A 14 -2.07 -3.72 9.38
CA GLY A 14 -1.25 -4.67 8.61
C GLY A 14 -0.84 -4.17 7.22
N HIS A 15 -1.59 -3.24 6.62
CA HIS A 15 -1.23 -2.59 5.37
C HIS A 15 -0.56 -1.22 5.59
N ILE A 16 -0.98 -0.49 6.63
CA ILE A 16 -0.54 0.88 6.87
C ILE A 16 0.91 0.91 7.40
N TYR A 17 1.24 0.09 8.39
CA TYR A 17 2.59 0.08 8.97
C TYR A 17 3.68 -0.35 7.97
N PRO A 18 3.49 -1.37 7.13
CA PRO A 18 4.44 -1.65 6.04
C PRO A 18 4.64 -0.46 5.10
N ALA A 19 3.57 0.26 4.75
CA ALA A 19 3.67 1.45 3.91
C ALA A 19 4.48 2.58 4.58
N ILE A 20 4.24 2.84 5.86
CA ILE A 20 4.99 3.82 6.65
C ILE A 20 6.47 3.40 6.78
N THR A 21 6.73 2.11 7.00
CA THR A 21 8.11 1.59 7.08
C THR A 21 8.85 1.76 5.76
N ILE A 22 8.20 1.45 4.63
CA ILE A 22 8.76 1.70 3.28
C ILE A 22 9.02 3.19 3.07
N TYR A 23 8.09 4.06 3.46
CA TYR A 23 8.28 5.51 3.41
C TYR A 23 9.53 5.94 4.18
N LYS A 24 9.65 5.54 5.47
CA LYS A 24 10.80 5.90 6.31
C LYS A 24 12.12 5.44 5.68
N GLN A 25 12.16 4.23 5.14
CA GLN A 25 13.36 3.70 4.48
C GLN A 25 13.71 4.45 3.20
N ILE A 26 12.72 4.83 2.38
CA ILE A 26 12.95 5.64 1.18
C ILE A 26 13.52 7.01 1.57
N MET A 27 12.93 7.67 2.56
CA MET A 27 13.40 8.99 3.01
C MET A 27 14.79 8.96 3.63
N ALA A 28 15.16 7.86 4.28
CA ALA A 28 16.50 7.65 4.84
C ALA A 28 17.56 7.35 3.78
N SER A 29 17.18 6.74 2.65
CA SER A 29 18.11 6.22 1.64
C SER A 29 18.20 7.08 0.39
N THR A 30 17.25 8.00 0.16
CA THR A 30 17.13 8.74 -1.11
C THR A 30 16.61 10.15 -0.88
N ASP A 31 16.93 11.04 -1.82
CA ASP A 31 16.27 12.35 -1.90
C ASP A 31 15.01 12.25 -2.76
N ALA A 32 13.99 11.56 -2.26
CA ALA A 32 12.71 11.41 -2.94
C ALA A 32 11.65 12.39 -2.42
N GLU A 33 10.69 12.72 -3.26
CA GLU A 33 9.43 13.35 -2.88
C GLU A 33 8.37 12.24 -2.79
N VAL A 34 7.75 12.06 -1.61
CA VAL A 34 6.80 10.98 -1.40
C VAL A 34 5.43 11.55 -1.03
N LEU A 35 4.40 11.02 -1.67
CA LEU A 35 2.99 11.30 -1.38
C LEU A 35 2.29 10.01 -0.97
N TYR A 36 1.60 10.04 0.16
CA TYR A 36 0.73 8.94 0.55
C TYR A 36 -0.70 9.16 0.04
N VAL A 37 -1.29 8.12 -0.53
CA VAL A 37 -2.69 8.16 -1.00
C VAL A 37 -3.51 7.14 -0.22
N GLY A 38 -4.55 7.63 0.46
CA GLY A 38 -5.42 6.84 1.34
C GLY A 38 -6.89 7.23 1.22
N THR A 39 -7.71 6.82 2.19
CA THR A 39 -9.08 7.33 2.35
C THR A 39 -9.16 8.29 3.52
N GLU A 40 -10.02 9.31 3.44
CA GLU A 40 -10.12 10.33 4.48
C GLU A 40 -10.67 9.78 5.81
N ALA A 41 -11.61 8.84 5.72
CA ALA A 41 -12.23 8.22 6.91
C ALA A 41 -11.50 6.95 7.38
N GLY A 42 -10.40 6.56 6.72
CA GLY A 42 -9.64 5.37 7.07
C GLY A 42 -8.64 5.60 8.20
N LEU A 43 -8.24 4.52 8.86
CA LEU A 43 -7.19 4.54 9.89
C LEU A 43 -5.87 5.13 9.36
N GLU A 44 -5.61 4.95 8.06
CA GLU A 44 -4.43 5.50 7.38
C GLU A 44 -4.38 7.02 7.43
N ALA A 45 -5.51 7.73 7.34
CA ALA A 45 -5.52 9.18 7.40
C ALA A 45 -4.96 9.72 8.73
N THR A 46 -5.27 9.05 9.83
CA THR A 46 -4.77 9.42 11.16
C THR A 46 -3.30 9.03 11.33
N LEU A 47 -2.96 7.76 11.05
CA LEU A 47 -1.61 7.24 11.30
C LEU A 47 -0.56 7.92 10.42
N VAL A 48 -0.86 8.10 9.13
CA VAL A 48 0.07 8.69 8.16
C VAL A 48 0.32 10.18 8.44
N ARG A 49 -0.75 10.93 8.78
CA ARG A 49 -0.61 12.34 9.16
C ARG A 49 0.16 12.52 10.46
N LYS A 50 -0.01 11.61 11.43
CA LYS A 50 0.77 11.61 12.68
C LYS A 50 2.27 11.48 12.43
N GLU A 51 2.66 10.74 11.39
CA GLU A 51 4.07 10.59 10.97
C GLU A 51 4.58 11.78 10.12
N GLY A 52 3.76 12.82 9.91
CA GLY A 52 4.13 13.99 9.11
C GLY A 52 4.25 13.71 7.60
N ILE A 53 3.69 12.60 7.12
CA ILE A 53 3.78 12.19 5.71
C ILE A 53 2.75 12.97 4.88
N PRO A 54 3.14 13.60 3.74
CA PRO A 54 2.20 14.24 2.83
C PRO A 54 1.09 13.28 2.40
N PHE A 55 -0.18 13.69 2.54
CA PHE A 55 -1.33 12.82 2.35
C PHE A 55 -2.37 13.45 1.43
N GLU A 56 -2.82 12.69 0.43
CA GLU A 56 -4.03 13.00 -0.35
C GLU A 56 -5.05 11.87 -0.24
N SER A 57 -6.34 12.22 -0.24
CA SER A 57 -7.41 11.23 -0.12
C SER A 57 -8.10 10.95 -1.45
N ILE A 58 -8.53 9.68 -1.60
CA ILE A 58 -9.42 9.22 -2.67
C ILE A 58 -10.71 8.65 -2.05
N PRO A 59 -11.86 8.78 -2.71
CA PRO A 59 -13.13 8.25 -2.22
C PRO A 59 -13.25 6.75 -2.47
N ALA A 60 -12.33 5.93 -1.89
CA ALA A 60 -12.36 4.48 -2.03
C ALA A 60 -13.24 3.84 -0.95
N GLN A 61 -13.96 2.79 -1.32
CA GLN A 61 -14.76 1.97 -0.41
C GLN A 61 -14.49 0.50 -0.69
N GLY A 62 -14.45 -0.32 0.38
CA GLY A 62 -14.30 -1.77 0.24
C GLY A 62 -15.47 -2.39 -0.54
N LEU A 63 -15.17 -3.40 -1.36
CA LEU A 63 -16.19 -4.15 -2.10
C LEU A 63 -17.13 -4.82 -1.09
N GLN A 64 -18.41 -4.45 -1.14
CA GLN A 64 -19.46 -5.15 -0.38
C GLN A 64 -19.73 -6.51 -1.04
N ARG A 65 -19.84 -7.56 -0.22
CA ARG A 65 -20.03 -8.94 -0.69
C ARG A 65 -21.45 -9.27 -1.18
N HIS A 66 -22.37 -8.31 -1.11
CA HIS A 66 -23.77 -8.53 -1.51
C HIS A 66 -24.08 -7.83 -2.85
N LEU A 67 -24.63 -8.61 -3.78
CA LEU A 67 -25.15 -8.12 -5.05
C LEU A 67 -26.54 -7.51 -4.82
N GLY A 68 -26.75 -6.24 -5.19
CA GLY A 68 -28.02 -5.52 -5.07
C GLY A 68 -27.92 -4.10 -5.67
N LEU A 69 -28.88 -3.25 -5.39
CA LEU A 69 -28.83 -1.82 -5.76
C LEU A 69 -27.54 -1.10 -5.30
N SER A 70 -26.88 -1.66 -4.28
CA SER A 70 -25.54 -1.27 -3.84
C SER A 70 -24.44 -1.43 -4.92
N THR A 71 -24.65 -2.29 -5.93
CA THR A 71 -23.66 -2.52 -7.00
C THR A 71 -23.48 -1.29 -7.88
N LEU A 72 -24.56 -0.58 -8.23
CA LEU A 72 -24.48 0.68 -9.00
C LEU A 72 -23.77 1.78 -8.23
N VAL A 73 -24.04 1.89 -6.93
CA VAL A 73 -23.36 2.85 -6.05
C VAL A 73 -21.86 2.51 -5.93
N THR A 74 -21.52 1.22 -5.82
CA THR A 74 -20.13 0.77 -5.77
C THR A 74 -19.41 1.07 -7.09
N LEU A 75 -20.05 0.87 -8.24
CA LEU A 75 -19.49 1.17 -9.55
C LEU A 75 -19.25 2.67 -9.72
N ALA A 76 -20.21 3.50 -9.34
CA ALA A 76 -20.07 4.97 -9.39
C ALA A 76 -18.91 5.45 -8.49
N LYS A 77 -18.81 4.93 -7.25
CA LYS A 77 -17.70 5.23 -6.32
C LYS A 77 -16.35 4.76 -6.86
N THR A 78 -16.30 3.58 -7.48
CA THR A 78 -15.07 3.07 -8.10
C THR A 78 -14.61 3.96 -9.24
N THR A 79 -15.54 4.41 -10.11
CA THR A 79 -15.23 5.33 -11.19
C THR A 79 -14.75 6.68 -10.65
N GLN A 80 -15.41 7.22 -9.63
CA GLN A 80 -14.98 8.45 -8.96
C GLN A 80 -13.58 8.31 -8.36
N SER A 81 -13.30 7.16 -7.73
CA SER A 81 -11.97 6.85 -7.17
C SER A 81 -10.89 6.80 -8.24
N LEU A 82 -11.16 6.19 -9.40
CA LEU A 82 -10.25 6.15 -10.54
C LEU A 82 -10.00 7.53 -11.13
N CYS A 83 -11.06 8.35 -11.29
CA CYS A 83 -10.94 9.74 -11.76
C CYS A 83 -10.06 10.57 -10.81
N LYS A 84 -10.28 10.47 -9.49
CA LYS A 84 -9.49 11.19 -8.49
C LYS A 84 -8.04 10.68 -8.48
N ALA A 85 -7.82 9.37 -8.57
CA ALA A 85 -6.50 8.77 -8.69
C ALA A 85 -5.74 9.30 -9.93
N ASN A 86 -6.41 9.39 -11.08
CA ASN A 86 -5.84 9.97 -12.30
C ASN A 86 -5.47 11.45 -12.14
N GLN A 87 -6.28 12.24 -11.43
CA GLN A 87 -5.98 13.65 -11.13
C GLN A 87 -4.72 13.76 -10.25
N ILE A 88 -4.62 12.95 -9.19
CA ILE A 88 -3.44 12.91 -8.30
C ILE A 88 -2.19 12.54 -9.11
N ILE A 89 -2.24 11.48 -9.92
CA ILE A 89 -1.12 11.05 -10.76
C ILE A 89 -0.71 12.17 -11.75
N SER A 90 -1.66 12.84 -12.38
CA SER A 90 -1.38 13.91 -13.34
C SER A 90 -0.72 15.13 -12.69
N LYS A 91 -1.13 15.47 -11.47
CA LYS A 91 -0.59 16.58 -10.69
C LYS A 91 0.78 16.23 -10.11
N PHE A 92 0.89 15.08 -9.46
CA PHE A 92 2.10 14.66 -8.75
C PHE A 92 3.17 14.10 -9.70
N LYS A 93 2.80 13.49 -10.84
CA LYS A 93 3.68 12.88 -11.85
C LYS A 93 4.69 11.90 -11.25
N PRO A 94 4.23 10.80 -10.61
CA PRO A 94 5.12 9.86 -9.94
C PRO A 94 5.98 9.07 -10.93
N ASP A 95 7.22 8.78 -10.54
CA ASP A 95 8.12 7.83 -11.22
C ASP A 95 7.74 6.38 -10.91
N VAL A 96 7.17 6.14 -9.72
CA VAL A 96 6.74 4.81 -9.26
C VAL A 96 5.57 4.93 -8.27
N VAL A 97 4.70 3.92 -8.28
CA VAL A 97 3.60 3.79 -7.32
C VAL A 97 3.72 2.46 -6.58
N ILE A 98 3.71 2.51 -5.25
CA ILE A 98 3.86 1.37 -4.35
C ILE A 98 2.55 1.16 -3.58
N GLY A 99 2.03 -0.06 -3.59
CA GLY A 99 0.87 -0.47 -2.81
C GLY A 99 1.21 -1.56 -1.80
N THR A 100 0.72 -1.43 -0.60
CA THR A 100 0.90 -2.45 0.46
C THR A 100 -0.37 -3.25 0.74
N GLY A 101 -1.44 -2.98 0.01
CA GLY A 101 -2.70 -3.72 0.14
C GLY A 101 -3.85 -2.90 0.71
N GLY A 102 -4.98 -3.59 0.87
CA GLY A 102 -6.26 -2.95 1.18
C GLY A 102 -6.96 -2.43 -0.08
N TYR A 103 -8.26 -2.15 0.05
CA TYR A 103 -9.10 -1.69 -1.07
C TYR A 103 -8.66 -0.32 -1.61
N VAL A 104 -8.00 0.46 -0.79
CA VAL A 104 -7.49 1.82 -1.10
C VAL A 104 -6.45 1.80 -2.21
N CYS A 105 -5.60 0.76 -2.26
CA CYS A 105 -4.55 0.62 -3.29
C CYS A 105 -5.12 0.41 -4.70
N GLY A 106 -6.32 -0.16 -4.81
CA GLY A 106 -6.91 -0.55 -6.10
C GLY A 106 -6.90 0.58 -7.13
N PRO A 107 -7.60 1.69 -6.87
CA PRO A 107 -7.74 2.79 -7.82
C PRO A 107 -6.41 3.41 -8.22
N ILE A 108 -5.51 3.68 -7.26
CA ILE A 108 -4.25 4.39 -7.56
C ILE A 108 -3.27 3.51 -8.34
N LEU A 109 -3.13 2.23 -7.98
CA LEU A 109 -2.28 1.29 -8.71
C LEU A 109 -2.83 0.98 -10.09
N MET A 110 -4.15 0.81 -10.23
CA MET A 110 -4.79 0.60 -11.53
C MET A 110 -4.57 1.82 -12.45
N ALA A 111 -4.81 3.02 -11.97
CA ALA A 111 -4.61 4.25 -12.74
C ALA A 111 -3.14 4.42 -13.16
N ALA A 112 -2.19 4.10 -12.29
CA ALA A 112 -0.76 4.14 -12.60
C ALA A 112 -0.37 3.08 -13.64
N ALA A 113 -0.86 1.83 -13.49
CA ALA A 113 -0.58 0.75 -14.41
C ALA A 113 -1.11 1.05 -15.83
N LEU A 114 -2.33 1.59 -15.96
CA LEU A 114 -2.92 2.01 -17.24
C LEU A 114 -2.13 3.12 -17.92
N ARG A 115 -1.36 3.90 -17.18
CA ARG A 115 -0.48 4.95 -17.70
C ARG A 115 0.96 4.49 -17.89
N ASN A 116 1.22 3.18 -17.79
CA ASN A 116 2.55 2.58 -17.86
C ASN A 116 3.56 3.10 -16.82
N ILE A 117 3.09 3.72 -15.75
CA ILE A 117 3.95 4.11 -14.62
C ILE A 117 4.37 2.82 -13.89
N PRO A 118 5.64 2.66 -13.52
CA PRO A 118 6.10 1.54 -12.72
C PRO A 118 5.29 1.36 -11.43
N THR A 119 4.79 0.14 -11.21
CA THR A 119 3.96 -0.20 -10.05
C THR A 119 4.52 -1.40 -9.31
N ILE A 120 4.49 -1.33 -7.98
CA ILE A 120 4.95 -2.39 -7.08
C ILE A 120 3.83 -2.67 -6.08
N ILE A 121 3.56 -3.95 -5.80
CA ILE A 121 2.75 -4.39 -4.66
C ILE A 121 3.69 -5.08 -3.67
N GLN A 122 3.54 -4.79 -2.39
CA GLN A 122 4.11 -5.55 -1.30
C GLN A 122 2.98 -6.36 -0.62
N GLU A 123 3.13 -7.68 -0.56
CA GLU A 123 2.20 -8.60 0.12
C GLU A 123 2.83 -9.11 1.41
N GLN A 124 2.17 -8.87 2.54
CA GLN A 124 2.68 -9.18 3.87
C GLN A 124 2.32 -10.58 4.36
N ASN A 125 1.30 -11.19 3.75
CA ASN A 125 0.70 -12.42 4.23
C ASN A 125 1.11 -13.63 3.41
N VAL A 126 1.14 -14.81 4.04
CA VAL A 126 1.30 -16.11 3.34
C VAL A 126 0.14 -16.36 2.39
N ILE A 127 -1.08 -15.98 2.81
CA ILE A 127 -2.28 -16.04 1.95
C ILE A 127 -2.54 -14.65 1.42
N ALA A 128 -2.31 -14.45 0.13
CA ALA A 128 -2.40 -13.15 -0.50
C ALA A 128 -3.82 -12.55 -0.45
N GLY A 129 -3.88 -11.26 -0.18
CA GLY A 129 -5.12 -10.48 -0.18
C GLY A 129 -5.78 -10.42 -1.56
N VAL A 130 -7.11 -10.34 -1.58
CA VAL A 130 -7.91 -10.32 -2.83
C VAL A 130 -7.51 -9.15 -3.73
N THR A 131 -7.35 -7.96 -3.17
CA THR A 131 -6.93 -6.77 -3.92
C THR A 131 -5.58 -6.98 -4.58
N ASN A 132 -4.59 -7.51 -3.84
CA ASN A 132 -3.25 -7.76 -4.37
C ASN A 132 -3.27 -8.83 -5.47
N LYS A 133 -4.09 -9.90 -5.34
CA LYS A 133 -4.29 -10.92 -6.39
C LYS A 133 -4.84 -10.31 -7.68
N ILE A 134 -5.82 -9.40 -7.58
CA ILE A 134 -6.41 -8.74 -8.75
C ILE A 134 -5.37 -7.83 -9.42
N LEU A 135 -4.73 -6.98 -8.64
CA LEU A 135 -3.75 -6.00 -9.12
C LEU A 135 -2.48 -6.63 -9.67
N SER A 136 -2.10 -7.82 -9.19
CA SER A 136 -0.90 -8.53 -9.67
C SER A 136 -0.89 -8.78 -11.19
N ARG A 137 -2.06 -8.76 -11.83
CA ARG A 137 -2.20 -8.94 -13.28
C ARG A 137 -1.77 -7.71 -14.09
N VAL A 138 -1.70 -6.54 -13.46
CA VAL A 138 -1.44 -5.27 -14.14
C VAL A 138 -0.19 -4.56 -13.62
N VAL A 139 0.26 -4.87 -12.39
CA VAL A 139 1.47 -4.29 -11.82
C VAL A 139 2.74 -4.92 -12.41
N LYS A 140 3.85 -4.19 -12.32
CA LYS A 140 5.14 -4.67 -12.84
C LYS A 140 5.84 -5.64 -11.90
N VAL A 141 5.73 -5.43 -10.59
CA VAL A 141 6.43 -6.23 -9.57
C VAL A 141 5.51 -6.51 -8.40
N VAL A 142 5.59 -7.73 -7.88
CA VAL A 142 5.05 -8.09 -6.56
C VAL A 142 6.21 -8.50 -5.66
N ALA A 143 6.39 -7.79 -4.56
CA ALA A 143 7.30 -8.13 -3.49
C ALA A 143 6.53 -8.92 -2.42
N VAL A 144 6.98 -10.11 -2.08
CA VAL A 144 6.31 -10.98 -1.10
C VAL A 144 7.10 -11.08 0.19
N GLY A 145 6.39 -11.05 1.32
CA GLY A 145 6.95 -11.24 2.66
C GLY A 145 7.27 -12.70 2.98
N TYR A 146 6.65 -13.63 2.26
CA TYR A 146 6.84 -15.08 2.40
C TYR A 146 6.92 -15.72 1.01
N GLU A 147 7.83 -16.66 0.82
CA GLU A 147 8.02 -17.33 -0.46
C GLU A 147 6.77 -18.08 -0.90
N GLU A 148 6.02 -18.68 0.03
CA GLU A 148 4.79 -19.42 -0.23
C GLU A 148 3.68 -18.52 -0.83
N ALA A 149 3.74 -17.21 -0.62
CA ALA A 149 2.79 -16.28 -1.21
C ALA A 149 2.97 -16.14 -2.72
N ALA A 150 4.16 -16.43 -3.25
CA ALA A 150 4.45 -16.29 -4.69
C ALA A 150 3.49 -17.09 -5.58
N LYS A 151 3.00 -18.25 -5.11
CA LYS A 151 2.04 -19.09 -5.84
C LYS A 151 0.73 -18.37 -6.23
N TYR A 152 0.36 -17.32 -5.52
CA TYR A 152 -0.84 -16.53 -5.83
C TYR A 152 -0.64 -15.51 -6.94
N PHE A 153 0.61 -15.27 -7.36
CA PHE A 153 1.00 -14.19 -8.26
C PHE A 153 1.60 -14.67 -9.59
N HIS A 154 1.30 -15.90 -10.00
CA HIS A 154 1.80 -16.52 -11.23
C HIS A 154 1.50 -15.72 -12.52
N LYS A 155 0.53 -14.79 -12.49
CA LYS A 155 0.21 -13.89 -13.60
C LYS A 155 0.97 -12.58 -13.57
N CYS A 156 1.76 -12.31 -12.53
CA CYS A 156 2.60 -11.12 -12.45
C CYS A 156 3.88 -11.31 -13.26
N ARG A 157 4.33 -10.23 -13.90
CA ARG A 157 5.57 -10.25 -14.69
C ARG A 157 6.81 -10.59 -13.87
N ARG A 158 6.85 -10.14 -12.62
CA ARG A 158 7.98 -10.36 -11.70
C ARG A 158 7.49 -10.47 -10.27
N VAL A 159 7.83 -11.57 -9.61
CA VAL A 159 7.62 -11.78 -8.18
C VAL A 159 8.98 -11.89 -7.51
N VAL A 160 9.16 -11.19 -6.39
CA VAL A 160 10.44 -11.15 -5.65
C VAL A 160 10.15 -11.39 -4.17
N TYR A 161 10.87 -12.31 -3.57
CA TYR A 161 10.88 -12.47 -2.12
C TYR A 161 11.77 -11.38 -1.49
N THR A 162 11.19 -10.59 -0.59
CA THR A 162 11.87 -9.46 0.07
C THR A 162 11.80 -9.52 1.59
N GLY A 163 11.04 -10.45 2.15
CA GLY A 163 10.61 -10.35 3.54
C GLY A 163 9.59 -9.22 3.74
N ASN A 164 9.13 -9.06 4.98
CA ASN A 164 8.23 -7.99 5.36
C ASN A 164 8.99 -6.74 5.80
N PRO A 165 8.49 -5.52 5.47
CA PRO A 165 9.00 -4.30 6.07
C PRO A 165 8.75 -4.30 7.58
N VAL A 166 9.82 -4.27 8.37
CA VAL A 166 9.78 -4.26 9.83
C VAL A 166 10.15 -2.87 10.33
N ARG A 167 9.39 -2.36 11.28
CA ARG A 167 9.67 -1.06 11.90
C ARG A 167 11.01 -1.12 12.66
N PRO A 168 11.89 -0.09 12.53
CA PRO A 168 13.17 -0.07 13.21
C PRO A 168 13.06 -0.25 14.73
N GLU A 169 12.01 0.28 15.34
CA GLU A 169 11.75 0.19 16.77
C GLU A 169 11.62 -1.28 17.24
N VAL A 170 10.99 -2.13 16.43
CA VAL A 170 10.85 -3.58 16.74
C VAL A 170 12.20 -4.30 16.69
N LEU A 171 13.16 -3.78 15.92
CA LEU A 171 14.50 -4.37 15.81
C LEU A 171 15.47 -3.82 16.88
N ALA A 172 15.16 -2.66 17.46
CA ALA A 172 15.98 -2.02 18.48
C ALA A 172 15.76 -2.59 19.88
N ASP A 173 14.55 -3.10 20.17
CA ASP A 173 14.19 -3.66 21.47
C ASP A 173 14.98 -4.93 21.75
N THR A 174 15.59 -5.01 22.93
CA THR A 174 16.31 -6.20 23.35
C THR A 174 15.40 -7.18 24.09
N ARG A 175 15.80 -8.47 24.08
CA ARG A 175 15.11 -9.49 24.86
C ARG A 175 15.06 -9.12 26.35
N GLN A 176 16.12 -8.49 26.87
CA GLN A 176 16.20 -8.10 28.27
C GLN A 176 15.19 -7.03 28.62
N GLU A 177 15.10 -5.96 27.82
CA GLU A 177 14.10 -4.89 28.00
C GLU A 177 12.67 -5.44 28.00
N GLY A 178 12.37 -6.39 27.09
CA GLY A 178 11.07 -7.06 27.09
C GLY A 178 10.80 -7.87 28.35
N ARG A 179 11.79 -8.60 28.87
CA ARG A 179 11.65 -9.36 30.14
C ARG A 179 11.43 -8.42 31.31
N ASP A 180 12.19 -7.33 31.40
CA ASP A 180 12.08 -6.34 32.48
C ASP A 180 10.72 -5.67 32.46
N PHE A 181 10.23 -5.28 31.27
CA PHE A 181 8.91 -4.67 31.10
C PHE A 181 7.75 -5.58 31.56
N PHE A 182 7.83 -6.87 31.27
CA PHE A 182 6.82 -7.85 31.67
C PHE A 182 7.11 -8.52 33.03
N HIS A 183 8.14 -8.10 33.76
CA HIS A 183 8.58 -8.69 35.04
C HIS A 183 8.80 -10.21 34.94
N LEU A 184 9.40 -10.67 33.84
CA LEU A 184 9.70 -12.08 33.61
C LEU A 184 11.09 -12.43 34.13
N ALA A 185 11.17 -13.49 34.96
CA ALA A 185 12.43 -14.01 35.49
C ALA A 185 13.31 -14.66 34.39
#